data_4015def2e06393f889a8d52d1f1e9a03
#
_entry.id   4015def2e06393f889a8d52d1f1e9a03
#
_cell.length_a   1.000
_cell.length_b   1.000
_cell.length_c   1.000
_cell.angle_alpha   90.00
_cell.angle_beta   90.00
_cell.angle_gamma   90.00
#
_symmetry.space_group_name_H-M   'P 1'
#
loop_
_entity.id
_entity.type
_entity.pdbx_description
1 polymer ?
#
loop_
_entity_poly.entity_id
_entity_poly.type
_entity_poly.pdbx_seq_one_letter_code
_entity_poly.pdbx_strand_id
1 'polypeptide(L)'
;MKKISANYIFTGNSAPIKNGVIATDNNGVILEVLNPENDSINWDEVEKHEGIICPGFINTHCHLELSYLKGKLTEQGQLPGFVKEIISIRDNFTIQERQEAIELAEQEMINNGIVAVGDIANGASTFAQKENSQMRYHTFLEVFSLNPETVDEVIDRTISLKKEYHNQNRISISPHAPYSMSKQLMISVNKVSGEILTIHNQETESENELFLTKSGKLYEQLSSFNEDIKKWTPTGENSLPSYLANFTADKKILLVHNTYTCKEDIDFAKNYSNNIYWCFCPNANKYIENRQPKYNLFVNEKCTIGTDSLASNWSLSILDELKTITKNNAEISLETLIKWATFNGAQLLEFNELGSIEKGKSPGLNLIKNIALDNLCLTEKSTVTPL
;
A
#
# COMPACT_ATOMS: atom_id res chain seq x y z
N MET A 1 -19.03 -18.14 -21.19
CA MET A 1 -19.64 -17.51 -20.01
C MET A 1 -19.52 -18.48 -18.85
N LYS A 2 -18.93 -18.06 -17.74
CA LYS A 2 -18.79 -18.82 -16.50
C LYS A 2 -19.70 -18.20 -15.44
N LYS A 3 -20.44 -19.03 -14.68
CA LYS A 3 -21.22 -18.56 -13.51
C LYS A 3 -20.66 -19.19 -12.26
N ILE A 4 -20.31 -18.40 -11.28
CA ILE A 4 -19.71 -18.83 -10.03
C ILE A 4 -20.47 -18.25 -8.83
N SER A 5 -20.50 -18.98 -7.74
CA SER A 5 -21.12 -18.58 -6.47
C SER A 5 -20.29 -19.02 -5.29
N ALA A 6 -20.44 -18.31 -4.15
CA ALA A 6 -19.89 -18.72 -2.87
C ALA A 6 -20.89 -18.42 -1.75
N ASN A 7 -20.56 -18.78 -0.50
CA ASN A 7 -21.42 -18.46 0.64
C ASN A 7 -21.74 -16.96 0.71
N TYR A 8 -20.78 -16.10 0.35
CA TYR A 8 -20.99 -14.66 0.18
C TYR A 8 -20.15 -14.09 -0.97
N ILE A 9 -20.70 -13.11 -1.68
CA ILE A 9 -19.98 -12.28 -2.64
C ILE A 9 -19.78 -10.90 -2.02
N PHE A 10 -18.52 -10.52 -1.80
CA PHE A 10 -18.13 -9.18 -1.38
C PHE A 10 -17.79 -8.37 -2.63
N THR A 11 -18.65 -7.44 -3.00
CA THR A 11 -18.46 -6.68 -4.25
C THR A 11 -17.35 -5.62 -4.16
N GLY A 12 -16.86 -5.33 -2.95
CA GLY A 12 -15.83 -4.32 -2.68
C GLY A 12 -16.37 -2.94 -2.32
N ASN A 13 -17.58 -2.59 -2.75
CA ASN A 13 -18.17 -1.25 -2.55
C ASN A 13 -19.63 -1.24 -2.07
N SER A 14 -20.22 -2.40 -1.84
CA SER A 14 -21.58 -2.55 -1.30
C SER A 14 -21.65 -3.72 -0.32
N ALA A 15 -22.77 -3.84 0.38
CA ALA A 15 -23.01 -4.94 1.32
C ALA A 15 -22.84 -6.32 0.65
N PRO A 16 -22.31 -7.32 1.37
CA PRO A 16 -22.08 -8.65 0.81
C PRO A 16 -23.40 -9.35 0.46
N ILE A 17 -23.40 -10.08 -0.65
CA ILE A 17 -24.55 -10.81 -1.19
C ILE A 17 -24.43 -12.28 -0.76
N LYS A 18 -25.36 -12.76 0.06
CA LYS A 18 -25.40 -14.17 0.50
C LYS A 18 -25.79 -15.06 -0.67
N ASN A 19 -25.00 -16.12 -0.93
CA ASN A 19 -25.16 -17.04 -2.04
C ASN A 19 -25.29 -16.32 -3.42
N GLY A 20 -24.70 -15.11 -3.55
CA GLY A 20 -24.72 -14.36 -4.81
C GLY A 20 -24.07 -15.14 -5.95
N VAL A 21 -24.42 -14.79 -7.19
CA VAL A 21 -23.83 -15.38 -8.39
C VAL A 21 -23.18 -14.31 -9.25
N ILE A 22 -21.96 -14.58 -9.68
CA ILE A 22 -21.22 -13.75 -10.63
C ILE A 22 -21.20 -14.47 -11.97
N ALA A 23 -21.63 -13.81 -13.04
CA ALA A 23 -21.45 -14.28 -14.40
C ALA A 23 -20.32 -13.50 -15.07
N THR A 24 -19.35 -14.21 -15.68
CA THR A 24 -18.23 -13.62 -16.42
C THR A 24 -18.17 -14.13 -17.85
N ASP A 25 -17.57 -13.35 -18.73
CA ASP A 25 -17.09 -13.84 -20.01
C ASP A 25 -15.78 -14.64 -19.86
N ASN A 26 -15.21 -15.05 -21.01
CA ASN A 26 -13.96 -15.83 -21.02
C ASN A 26 -12.71 -14.99 -20.69
N ASN A 27 -12.82 -13.67 -20.67
CA ASN A 27 -11.75 -12.73 -20.33
C ASN A 27 -11.85 -12.22 -18.89
N GLY A 28 -12.79 -12.73 -18.09
CA GLY A 28 -13.02 -12.31 -16.71
C GLY A 28 -13.82 -11.01 -16.56
N VAL A 29 -14.41 -10.49 -17.65
CA VAL A 29 -15.33 -9.33 -17.58
C VAL A 29 -16.61 -9.73 -16.90
N ILE A 30 -17.03 -8.99 -15.89
CA ILE A 30 -18.28 -9.20 -15.18
C ILE A 30 -19.45 -8.85 -16.10
N LEU A 31 -20.30 -9.83 -16.40
CA LEU A 31 -21.51 -9.66 -17.20
C LEU A 31 -22.72 -9.32 -16.32
N GLU A 32 -22.83 -10.02 -15.19
CA GLU A 32 -23.93 -9.86 -14.22
C GLU A 32 -23.48 -10.22 -12.81
N VAL A 33 -24.12 -9.59 -11.82
CA VAL A 33 -24.05 -9.95 -10.41
C VAL A 33 -25.48 -10.17 -9.94
N LEU A 34 -25.83 -11.40 -9.56
CA LEU A 34 -27.19 -11.79 -9.22
C LEU A 34 -27.34 -12.00 -7.71
N ASN A 35 -28.41 -11.45 -7.15
CA ASN A 35 -28.81 -11.67 -5.76
C ASN A 35 -29.99 -12.67 -5.74
N PRO A 36 -29.83 -13.86 -5.11
CA PRO A 36 -30.90 -14.87 -5.05
C PRO A 36 -32.20 -14.37 -4.40
N GLU A 37 -32.16 -13.32 -3.62
CA GLU A 37 -33.35 -12.72 -3.02
C GLU A 37 -34.24 -12.01 -4.05
N ASN A 38 -33.65 -11.53 -5.15
CA ASN A 38 -34.35 -10.69 -6.14
C ASN A 38 -34.34 -11.29 -7.56
N ASP A 39 -33.39 -12.22 -7.84
CA ASP A 39 -33.12 -12.73 -9.18
C ASP A 39 -33.41 -14.21 -9.28
N SER A 40 -33.94 -14.65 -10.45
CA SER A 40 -34.10 -16.05 -10.76
C SER A 40 -32.78 -16.65 -11.24
N ILE A 41 -32.32 -17.70 -10.57
CA ILE A 41 -31.03 -18.34 -10.84
C ILE A 41 -31.22 -19.78 -11.29
N ASN A 42 -30.66 -20.15 -12.45
CA ASN A 42 -30.50 -21.54 -12.85
C ASN A 42 -29.24 -22.11 -12.17
N TRP A 43 -29.44 -22.77 -11.04
CA TRP A 43 -28.39 -23.33 -10.22
C TRP A 43 -27.60 -24.49 -10.83
N ASP A 44 -28.15 -25.15 -11.84
CA ASP A 44 -27.48 -26.24 -12.55
C ASP A 44 -26.31 -25.76 -13.41
N GLU A 45 -26.28 -24.46 -13.73
CA GLU A 45 -25.20 -23.81 -14.49
C GLU A 45 -24.16 -23.09 -13.60
N VAL A 46 -24.30 -23.15 -12.27
CA VAL A 46 -23.48 -22.38 -11.34
C VAL A 46 -22.46 -23.26 -10.66
N GLU A 47 -21.17 -22.95 -10.84
CA GLU A 47 -20.07 -23.52 -10.06
C GLU A 47 -20.08 -22.94 -8.65
N LYS A 48 -20.24 -23.80 -7.64
CA LYS A 48 -20.36 -23.39 -6.23
C LYS A 48 -19.06 -23.61 -5.49
N HIS A 49 -18.65 -22.59 -4.72
CA HIS A 49 -17.47 -22.64 -3.85
C HIS A 49 -17.87 -22.44 -2.38
N GLU A 50 -17.08 -23.03 -1.49
CA GLU A 50 -17.16 -22.76 -0.06
C GLU A 50 -16.23 -21.59 0.28
N GLY A 51 -16.72 -20.61 1.06
CA GLY A 51 -15.99 -19.40 1.46
C GLY A 51 -16.63 -18.13 0.93
N ILE A 52 -15.82 -17.13 0.64
CA ILE A 52 -16.27 -15.86 0.07
C ILE A 52 -15.53 -15.55 -1.22
N ILE A 53 -16.19 -14.87 -2.16
CA ILE A 53 -15.55 -14.30 -3.34
C ILE A 53 -15.49 -12.79 -3.17
N CYS A 54 -14.34 -12.21 -3.48
CA CYS A 54 -14.12 -10.75 -3.49
C CYS A 54 -13.31 -10.34 -4.75
N PRO A 55 -13.21 -9.03 -5.06
CA PRO A 55 -12.32 -8.56 -6.12
C PRO A 55 -10.86 -8.95 -5.85
N GLY A 56 -10.04 -8.98 -6.90
CA GLY A 56 -8.59 -9.06 -6.78
C GLY A 56 -8.05 -7.97 -5.84
N PHE A 57 -7.06 -8.31 -5.04
CA PHE A 57 -6.46 -7.40 -4.07
C PHE A 57 -5.61 -6.32 -4.75
N ILE A 58 -5.52 -5.16 -4.12
CA ILE A 58 -4.67 -4.05 -4.54
C ILE A 58 -3.70 -3.72 -3.42
N ASN A 59 -2.41 -3.95 -3.69
CA ASN A 59 -1.31 -3.62 -2.80
C ASN A 59 -0.88 -2.17 -3.08
N THR A 60 -1.28 -1.22 -2.25
CA THR A 60 -1.05 0.20 -2.55
C THR A 60 0.32 0.73 -2.13
N HIS A 61 1.13 -0.09 -1.45
CA HIS A 61 2.50 0.26 -1.06
C HIS A 61 3.37 -0.99 -0.99
N CYS A 62 4.37 -1.05 -1.86
CA CYS A 62 5.36 -2.10 -1.94
C CYS A 62 6.71 -1.50 -2.34
N HIS A 63 7.82 -2.14 -1.94
CA HIS A 63 9.16 -1.88 -2.45
C HIS A 63 9.69 -3.17 -3.09
N LEU A 64 9.22 -3.48 -4.29
CA LEU A 64 9.59 -4.71 -5.01
C LEU A 64 11.09 -4.85 -5.20
N GLU A 65 11.80 -3.73 -5.39
CA GLU A 65 13.25 -3.69 -5.56
C GLU A 65 14.04 -4.20 -4.34
N LEU A 66 13.42 -4.24 -3.12
CA LEU A 66 14.05 -4.71 -1.88
C LEU A 66 13.79 -6.19 -1.58
N SER A 67 13.17 -6.93 -2.49
CA SER A 67 12.76 -8.33 -2.27
C SER A 67 13.91 -9.27 -1.95
N TYR A 68 15.13 -8.97 -2.42
CA TYR A 68 16.35 -9.74 -2.13
C TYR A 68 16.79 -9.71 -0.65
N LEU A 69 16.19 -8.80 0.15
CA LEU A 69 16.47 -8.67 1.57
C LEU A 69 15.55 -9.52 2.47
N LYS A 70 14.67 -10.36 1.91
CA LYS A 70 13.75 -11.22 2.65
C LYS A 70 14.48 -12.04 3.74
N GLY A 71 14.09 -11.82 5.00
CA GLY A 71 14.65 -12.53 6.16
C GLY A 71 16.13 -12.23 6.45
N LYS A 72 16.67 -11.10 5.97
CA LYS A 72 18.06 -10.70 6.18
C LYS A 72 18.23 -9.64 7.26
N LEU A 73 17.16 -9.01 7.69
CA LEU A 73 17.17 -7.90 8.64
C LEU A 73 16.61 -8.33 10.00
N THR A 74 17.04 -7.63 11.05
CA THR A 74 16.61 -7.91 12.41
C THR A 74 15.19 -7.41 12.64
N GLU A 75 14.30 -8.31 13.11
CA GLU A 75 12.96 -7.95 13.51
C GLU A 75 12.97 -7.06 14.76
N GLN A 76 12.05 -6.08 14.82
CA GLN A 76 11.83 -5.20 15.97
C GLN A 76 13.04 -4.32 16.32
N GLY A 77 13.91 -4.08 15.33
CA GLY A 77 15.09 -3.20 15.47
C GLY A 77 14.75 -1.72 15.52
N GLN A 78 13.47 -1.35 15.41
CA GLN A 78 12.96 0.00 15.17
C GLN A 78 13.47 0.59 13.85
N LEU A 79 12.81 1.61 13.32
CA LEU A 79 13.13 2.19 12.01
C LEU A 79 14.60 2.64 11.89
N PRO A 80 15.22 3.32 12.88
CA PRO A 80 16.62 3.69 12.76
C PRO A 80 17.57 2.49 12.62
N GLY A 81 17.33 1.41 13.37
CA GLY A 81 18.11 0.17 13.27
C GLY A 81 17.94 -0.51 11.92
N PHE A 82 16.70 -0.63 11.46
CA PHE A 82 16.32 -1.21 10.18
C PHE A 82 17.00 -0.49 8.99
N VAL A 83 16.94 0.84 8.94
CA VAL A 83 17.59 1.63 7.88
C VAL A 83 19.12 1.44 7.90
N LYS A 84 19.74 1.41 9.09
CA LYS A 84 21.17 1.16 9.23
C LYS A 84 21.58 -0.20 8.69
N GLU A 85 20.81 -1.25 8.99
CA GLU A 85 21.08 -2.60 8.49
C GLU A 85 20.94 -2.66 6.96
N ILE A 86 19.87 -2.11 6.36
CA ILE A 86 19.72 -2.03 4.90
C ILE A 86 20.95 -1.44 4.25
N ILE A 87 21.39 -0.26 4.73
CA ILE A 87 22.56 0.44 4.17
C ILE A 87 23.82 -0.42 4.25
N SER A 88 23.97 -1.21 5.34
CA SER A 88 25.17 -2.03 5.57
C SER A 88 25.27 -3.26 4.68
N ILE A 89 24.14 -3.81 4.20
CA ILE A 89 24.11 -5.10 3.47
C ILE A 89 23.64 -5.01 2.04
N ARG A 90 22.93 -3.94 1.63
CA ARG A 90 22.28 -3.84 0.30
C ARG A 90 23.24 -4.04 -0.87
N ASP A 91 24.51 -3.66 -0.71
CA ASP A 91 25.50 -3.74 -1.79
C ASP A 91 26.21 -5.11 -1.87
N ASN A 92 25.86 -6.06 -0.98
CA ASN A 92 26.43 -7.41 -0.95
C ASN A 92 25.77 -8.39 -1.96
N PHE A 93 24.78 -7.92 -2.72
CA PHE A 93 23.99 -8.76 -3.64
C PHE A 93 24.25 -8.38 -5.09
N THR A 94 24.40 -9.39 -5.93
CA THR A 94 24.57 -9.23 -7.38
C THR A 94 23.28 -8.73 -8.03
N ILE A 95 23.40 -8.19 -9.25
CA ILE A 95 22.24 -7.78 -10.06
C ILE A 95 21.33 -8.98 -10.34
N GLN A 96 21.91 -10.16 -10.59
CA GLN A 96 21.17 -11.38 -10.85
C GLN A 96 20.33 -11.81 -9.64
N GLU A 97 20.93 -11.87 -8.44
CA GLU A 97 20.20 -12.21 -7.19
C GLU A 97 19.04 -11.26 -6.92
N ARG A 98 19.23 -9.95 -7.17
CA ARG A 98 18.16 -8.96 -7.05
C ARG A 98 17.04 -9.20 -8.06
N GLN A 99 17.38 -9.50 -9.32
CA GLN A 99 16.40 -9.74 -10.37
C GLN A 99 15.59 -11.03 -10.10
N GLU A 100 16.23 -12.12 -9.72
CA GLU A 100 15.57 -13.38 -9.34
C GLU A 100 14.61 -13.16 -8.15
N ALA A 101 15.02 -12.35 -7.16
CA ALA A 101 14.16 -12.02 -6.02
C ALA A 101 12.93 -11.18 -6.42
N ILE A 102 13.07 -10.25 -7.36
CA ILE A 102 11.98 -9.45 -7.93
C ILE A 102 10.95 -10.36 -8.62
N GLU A 103 11.42 -11.29 -9.47
CA GLU A 103 10.55 -12.23 -10.19
C GLU A 103 9.76 -13.15 -9.24
N LEU A 104 10.45 -13.70 -8.24
CA LEU A 104 9.82 -14.55 -7.21
C LEU A 104 8.80 -13.77 -6.37
N ALA A 105 9.12 -12.54 -6.00
CA ALA A 105 8.23 -11.68 -5.22
C ALA A 105 6.97 -11.29 -6.01
N GLU A 106 7.09 -11.00 -7.29
CA GLU A 106 5.93 -10.75 -8.15
C GLU A 106 5.04 -11.99 -8.28
N GLN A 107 5.65 -13.17 -8.48
CA GLN A 107 4.89 -14.41 -8.55
C GLN A 107 4.19 -14.73 -7.21
N GLU A 108 4.82 -14.40 -6.06
CA GLU A 108 4.19 -14.51 -4.75
C GLU A 108 2.95 -13.60 -4.65
N MET A 109 3.03 -12.36 -5.13
CA MET A 109 1.88 -11.44 -5.16
C MET A 109 0.74 -11.96 -6.03
N ILE A 110 1.04 -12.44 -7.23
CA ILE A 110 0.05 -13.02 -8.16
C ILE A 110 -0.66 -14.21 -7.51
N ASN A 111 0.09 -15.13 -6.91
CA ASN A 111 -0.44 -16.32 -6.24
C ASN A 111 -1.30 -15.95 -5.02
N ASN A 112 -1.04 -14.81 -4.38
CA ASN A 112 -1.82 -14.25 -3.28
C ASN A 112 -2.99 -13.37 -3.75
N GLY A 113 -3.35 -13.41 -5.03
CA GLY A 113 -4.53 -12.75 -5.57
C GLY A 113 -4.42 -11.23 -5.70
N ILE A 114 -3.21 -10.69 -5.76
CA ILE A 114 -2.97 -9.27 -6.02
C ILE A 114 -3.04 -9.04 -7.53
N VAL A 115 -3.79 -8.03 -7.95
CA VAL A 115 -4.00 -7.66 -9.36
C VAL A 115 -3.41 -6.30 -9.71
N ALA A 116 -3.13 -5.47 -8.71
CA ALA A 116 -2.51 -4.16 -8.92
C ALA A 116 -1.62 -3.77 -7.73
N VAL A 117 -0.58 -2.99 -8.03
CA VAL A 117 0.44 -2.57 -7.06
C VAL A 117 0.78 -1.09 -7.24
N GLY A 118 0.81 -0.34 -6.14
CA GLY A 118 1.51 0.93 -6.02
C GLY A 118 2.93 0.64 -5.50
N ASP A 119 3.92 0.69 -6.37
CA ASP A 119 5.27 0.25 -6.04
C ASP A 119 6.27 1.40 -6.02
N ILE A 120 7.04 1.46 -4.95
CA ILE A 120 8.12 2.44 -4.76
C ILE A 120 9.36 1.98 -5.53
N ALA A 121 10.03 2.90 -6.18
CA ALA A 121 11.28 2.63 -6.87
C ALA A 121 12.27 3.78 -6.71
N ASN A 122 13.53 3.43 -6.40
CA ASN A 122 14.65 4.37 -6.32
C ASN A 122 15.51 4.35 -7.59
N GLY A 123 15.19 3.43 -8.53
CA GLY A 123 15.89 3.25 -9.80
C GLY A 123 15.06 2.45 -10.81
N ALA A 124 15.69 2.05 -11.91
CA ALA A 124 15.04 1.34 -13.02
C ALA A 124 15.00 -0.19 -12.85
N SER A 125 15.50 -0.75 -11.73
CA SER A 125 15.70 -2.20 -11.57
C SER A 125 14.42 -3.05 -11.70
N THR A 126 13.25 -2.47 -11.43
CA THR A 126 11.95 -3.14 -11.51
C THR A 126 11.15 -2.79 -12.77
N PHE A 127 11.64 -1.88 -13.63
CA PHE A 127 10.86 -1.38 -14.76
C PHE A 127 10.52 -2.49 -15.76
N ALA A 128 11.52 -3.26 -16.21
CA ALA A 128 11.30 -4.35 -17.15
C ALA A 128 10.32 -5.41 -16.64
N GLN A 129 10.39 -5.74 -15.33
CA GLN A 129 9.45 -6.68 -14.70
C GLN A 129 8.02 -6.14 -14.74
N LYS A 130 7.82 -4.90 -14.33
CA LYS A 130 6.49 -4.25 -14.31
C LYS A 130 5.88 -4.09 -15.70
N GLU A 131 6.68 -3.77 -16.70
CA GLU A 131 6.23 -3.58 -18.09
C GLU A 131 5.78 -4.88 -18.76
N ASN A 132 6.33 -6.02 -18.33
CA ASN A 132 5.98 -7.35 -18.82
C ASN A 132 4.96 -8.07 -17.91
N SER A 133 4.53 -7.46 -16.84
CA SER A 133 3.65 -8.06 -15.85
C SER A 133 2.20 -8.17 -16.33
N GLN A 134 1.51 -9.20 -15.85
CA GLN A 134 0.04 -9.27 -15.94
C GLN A 134 -0.68 -8.44 -14.86
N MET A 135 0.03 -8.06 -13.77
CA MET A 135 -0.50 -7.12 -12.78
C MET A 135 -0.44 -5.68 -13.30
N ARG A 136 -1.30 -4.82 -12.76
CA ARG A 136 -1.24 -3.38 -13.02
C ARG A 136 -0.33 -2.71 -12.01
N TYR A 137 0.59 -1.87 -12.49
CA TYR A 137 1.49 -1.10 -11.64
C TYR A 137 1.24 0.40 -11.76
N HIS A 138 1.30 1.10 -10.62
CA HIS A 138 1.61 2.52 -10.55
C HIS A 138 2.95 2.65 -9.83
N THR A 139 3.97 3.17 -10.51
CA THR A 139 5.32 3.31 -9.95
C THR A 139 5.48 4.69 -9.34
N PHE A 140 5.92 4.73 -8.08
CA PHE A 140 6.30 5.95 -7.38
C PHE A 140 7.82 6.05 -7.33
N LEU A 141 8.40 6.98 -8.13
CA LEU A 141 9.83 7.29 -8.04
C LEU A 141 10.07 8.12 -6.80
N GLU A 142 10.75 7.52 -5.86
CA GLU A 142 10.99 8.10 -4.56
C GLU A 142 12.20 9.03 -4.57
N VAL A 143 12.04 10.20 -3.95
CA VAL A 143 13.12 11.19 -3.78
C VAL A 143 13.31 11.57 -2.32
N PHE A 144 14.55 11.82 -1.97
CA PHE A 144 14.95 12.31 -0.65
C PHE A 144 16.22 13.15 -0.74
N SER A 145 16.27 14.23 -0.01
CA SER A 145 17.45 15.02 0.36
C SER A 145 17.07 16.05 1.41
N LEU A 146 17.87 16.15 2.46
CA LEU A 146 17.78 17.21 3.45
C LEU A 146 18.52 18.48 3.02
N ASN A 147 19.50 18.36 2.08
CA ASN A 147 20.26 19.49 1.57
C ASN A 147 19.44 20.27 0.52
N PRO A 148 19.06 21.52 0.79
CA PRO A 148 18.30 22.33 -0.18
C PRO A 148 19.10 22.71 -1.45
N GLU A 149 20.44 22.61 -1.41
CA GLU A 149 21.30 22.93 -2.58
C GLU A 149 21.26 21.82 -3.65
N THR A 150 20.87 20.59 -3.29
CA THR A 150 20.79 19.45 -4.22
C THR A 150 19.43 19.28 -4.89
N VAL A 151 18.47 20.17 -4.64
CA VAL A 151 17.09 20.02 -5.09
C VAL A 151 16.98 19.86 -6.61
N ASP A 152 17.62 20.76 -7.37
CA ASP A 152 17.55 20.74 -8.84
C ASP A 152 18.19 19.44 -9.40
N GLU A 153 19.34 19.03 -8.87
CA GLU A 153 20.01 17.78 -9.27
C GLU A 153 19.12 16.54 -9.01
N VAL A 154 18.50 16.46 -7.83
CA VAL A 154 17.62 15.36 -7.46
C VAL A 154 16.40 15.31 -8.39
N ILE A 155 15.76 16.44 -8.64
CA ILE A 155 14.59 16.54 -9.51
C ILE A 155 14.95 16.20 -10.96
N ASP A 156 16.02 16.76 -11.52
CA ASP A 156 16.42 16.51 -12.91
C ASP A 156 16.80 15.06 -13.15
N ARG A 157 17.55 14.45 -12.21
CA ARG A 157 17.87 13.01 -12.24
C ARG A 157 16.60 12.16 -12.24
N THR A 158 15.65 12.49 -11.36
CA THR A 158 14.41 11.71 -11.24
C THR A 158 13.49 11.90 -12.44
N ILE A 159 13.40 13.10 -13.00
CA ILE A 159 12.70 13.32 -14.27
C ILE A 159 13.33 12.54 -15.41
N SER A 160 14.66 12.44 -15.45
CA SER A 160 15.38 11.65 -16.45
C SER A 160 15.06 10.15 -16.28
N LEU A 161 15.10 9.63 -15.05
CA LEU A 161 14.72 8.25 -14.74
C LEU A 161 13.26 7.97 -15.11
N LYS A 162 12.33 8.90 -14.81
CA LYS A 162 10.92 8.77 -15.18
C LYS A 162 10.73 8.52 -16.67
N LYS A 163 11.53 9.17 -17.55
CA LYS A 163 11.43 9.02 -19.01
C LYS A 163 11.83 7.63 -19.51
N GLU A 164 12.57 6.85 -18.72
CA GLU A 164 12.94 5.46 -19.05
C GLU A 164 11.78 4.49 -18.94
N TYR A 165 10.74 4.82 -18.15
CA TYR A 165 9.55 3.99 -17.98
C TYR A 165 8.57 4.22 -19.13
N HIS A 166 8.15 3.16 -19.84
CA HIS A 166 7.33 3.32 -21.04
C HIS A 166 5.94 3.89 -20.75
N ASN A 167 5.30 3.45 -19.67
CA ASN A 167 3.95 3.89 -19.34
C ASN A 167 3.96 5.17 -18.48
N GLN A 168 4.14 6.32 -19.12
CA GLN A 168 4.26 7.62 -18.46
C GLN A 168 3.04 8.03 -17.61
N ASN A 169 1.86 7.43 -17.85
CA ASN A 169 0.65 7.68 -17.08
C ASN A 169 0.60 6.86 -15.79
N ARG A 170 1.55 5.93 -15.61
CA ARG A 170 1.62 5.00 -14.48
C ARG A 170 2.91 5.16 -13.67
N ILE A 171 3.45 6.36 -13.67
CA ILE A 171 4.65 6.71 -12.91
C ILE A 171 4.56 8.14 -12.37
N SER A 172 4.76 8.30 -11.07
CA SER A 172 4.77 9.58 -10.35
C SER A 172 6.11 9.79 -9.65
N ILE A 173 6.47 11.04 -9.38
CA ILE A 173 7.60 11.38 -8.50
C ILE A 173 7.01 11.63 -7.12
N SER A 174 7.54 10.99 -6.09
CA SER A 174 7.01 11.04 -4.73
C SER A 174 8.09 11.30 -3.69
N PRO A 175 7.76 12.01 -2.59
CA PRO A 175 8.67 12.15 -1.46
C PRO A 175 8.81 10.80 -0.71
N HIS A 176 9.98 10.53 -0.15
CA HIS A 176 10.20 9.36 0.70
C HIS A 176 9.47 9.51 2.05
N ALA A 177 9.97 10.40 2.92
CA ALA A 177 9.43 10.61 4.25
C ALA A 177 9.70 12.04 4.72
N PRO A 178 8.93 12.61 5.65
CA PRO A 178 9.10 14.00 6.09
C PRO A 178 10.49 14.29 6.65
N TYR A 179 11.06 13.33 7.37
CA TYR A 179 12.38 13.46 8.02
C TYR A 179 13.58 13.33 7.07
N SER A 180 13.35 12.95 5.82
CA SER A 180 14.40 12.80 4.79
C SER A 180 14.35 13.86 3.70
N MET A 181 13.47 14.86 3.83
CA MET A 181 13.17 15.86 2.82
C MET A 181 13.44 17.28 3.34
N SER A 182 14.15 18.10 2.56
CA SER A 182 14.11 19.54 2.77
C SER A 182 12.75 20.12 2.32
N LYS A 183 12.32 21.22 2.94
CA LYS A 183 11.08 21.92 2.54
C LYS A 183 11.10 22.31 1.06
N GLN A 184 12.25 22.74 0.55
CA GLN A 184 12.44 23.11 -0.86
C GLN A 184 12.22 21.92 -1.78
N LEU A 185 12.73 20.72 -1.39
CA LEU A 185 12.52 19.52 -2.19
C LEU A 185 11.04 19.09 -2.18
N MET A 186 10.34 19.15 -1.04
CA MET A 186 8.89 18.88 -0.98
C MET A 186 8.09 19.79 -1.92
N ILE A 187 8.38 21.09 -1.92
CA ILE A 187 7.72 22.06 -2.82
C ILE A 187 8.04 21.76 -4.29
N SER A 188 9.26 21.36 -4.62
CA SER A 188 9.64 20.99 -5.98
C SER A 188 8.99 19.69 -6.42
N VAL A 189 8.92 18.68 -5.56
CA VAL A 189 8.18 17.44 -5.81
C VAL A 189 6.71 17.73 -6.08
N ASN A 190 6.06 18.60 -5.29
CA ASN A 190 4.66 18.96 -5.53
C ASN A 190 4.40 19.49 -6.92
N LYS A 191 5.36 20.19 -7.54
CA LYS A 191 5.24 20.74 -8.90
C LYS A 191 5.36 19.68 -10.00
N VAL A 192 6.12 18.59 -9.75
CA VAL A 192 6.47 17.58 -10.78
C VAL A 192 5.85 16.19 -10.54
N SER A 193 5.20 15.96 -9.39
CA SER A 193 4.73 14.64 -8.96
C SER A 193 3.61 14.03 -9.81
N GLY A 194 2.79 14.83 -10.48
CA GLY A 194 1.53 14.35 -11.07
C GLY A 194 0.37 14.40 -10.06
N GLU A 195 -0.71 13.68 -10.35
CA GLU A 195 -1.97 13.73 -9.57
C GLU A 195 -1.96 12.86 -8.31
N ILE A 196 -1.11 11.82 -8.29
CA ILE A 196 -1.02 10.86 -7.19
C ILE A 196 0.40 10.88 -6.64
N LEU A 197 0.54 11.01 -5.33
CA LEU A 197 1.82 10.85 -4.65
C LEU A 197 1.67 10.05 -3.35
N THR A 198 2.76 9.49 -2.88
CA THR A 198 2.83 8.75 -1.61
C THR A 198 3.95 9.30 -0.74
N ILE A 199 3.81 9.13 0.58
CA ILE A 199 4.83 9.51 1.56
C ILE A 199 4.71 8.61 2.79
N HIS A 200 5.84 8.10 3.30
CA HIS A 200 5.89 7.45 4.61
C HIS A 200 5.53 8.47 5.68
N ASN A 201 4.63 8.11 6.58
CA ASN A 201 4.04 9.04 7.56
C ASN A 201 3.93 8.41 8.94
N GLN A 202 4.53 9.06 9.92
CA GLN A 202 4.41 8.72 11.33
C GLN A 202 4.61 7.22 11.59
N GLU A 203 5.62 6.66 10.95
CA GLU A 203 5.97 5.24 11.02
C GLU A 203 6.57 4.89 12.39
N THR A 204 7.43 5.76 12.92
CA THR A 204 8.09 5.62 14.23
C THR A 204 7.74 6.77 15.16
N GLU A 205 7.76 6.53 16.48
CA GLU A 205 7.55 7.58 17.48
C GLU A 205 8.58 8.70 17.37
N SER A 206 9.81 8.32 17.06
CA SER A 206 10.93 9.26 16.89
C SER A 206 10.73 10.25 15.74
N GLU A 207 9.82 9.98 14.80
CA GLU A 207 9.45 10.95 13.77
C GLU A 207 8.71 12.14 14.39
N ASN A 208 7.70 11.90 15.23
CA ASN A 208 7.01 12.98 15.95
C ASN A 208 7.94 13.69 16.93
N GLU A 209 8.81 12.98 17.66
CA GLU A 209 9.81 13.58 18.54
C GLU A 209 10.76 14.53 17.80
N LEU A 210 11.19 14.13 16.58
CA LEU A 210 12.02 14.97 15.73
C LEU A 210 11.31 16.30 15.41
N PHE A 211 10.06 16.26 14.94
CA PHE A 211 9.31 17.44 14.53
C PHE A 211 8.87 18.31 15.70
N LEU A 212 8.53 17.72 16.85
CA LEU A 212 8.14 18.45 18.05
C LEU A 212 9.32 19.17 18.70
N THR A 213 10.43 18.47 18.91
CA THR A 213 11.51 18.94 19.80
C THR A 213 12.92 18.74 19.27
N LYS A 214 13.09 18.20 18.06
CA LYS A 214 14.40 17.86 17.47
C LYS A 214 15.18 16.88 18.36
N SER A 215 14.53 15.83 18.78
CA SER A 215 15.06 14.81 19.67
C SER A 215 14.71 13.39 19.19
N GLY A 216 15.07 12.39 19.97
CA GLY A 216 14.75 10.99 19.70
C GLY A 216 15.78 10.27 18.84
N LYS A 217 15.62 8.94 18.75
CA LYS A 217 16.57 8.05 18.06
C LYS A 217 16.76 8.39 16.58
N LEU A 218 15.69 8.84 15.92
CA LEU A 218 15.77 9.25 14.52
C LEU A 218 16.66 10.49 14.35
N TYR A 219 16.54 11.49 15.23
CA TYR A 219 17.43 12.65 15.21
C TYR A 219 18.88 12.26 15.47
N GLU A 220 19.14 11.40 16.47
CA GLU A 220 20.48 10.90 16.78
C GLU A 220 21.12 10.22 15.57
N GLN A 221 20.35 9.34 14.89
CA GLN A 221 20.83 8.66 13.69
C GLN A 221 21.10 9.64 12.54
N LEU A 222 20.13 10.48 12.19
CA LEU A 222 20.26 11.43 11.08
C LEU A 222 21.44 12.40 11.32
N SER A 223 21.61 12.88 12.55
CA SER A 223 22.70 13.81 12.90
C SER A 223 24.10 13.16 12.88
N SER A 224 24.17 11.82 12.90
CA SER A 224 25.46 11.11 12.85
C SER A 224 26.10 11.11 11.45
N PHE A 225 25.31 11.28 10.40
CA PHE A 225 25.79 11.27 9.01
C PHE A 225 25.32 12.46 8.15
N ASN A 226 24.47 13.35 8.69
CA ASN A 226 23.95 14.49 7.94
C ASN A 226 24.00 15.77 8.78
N GLU A 227 24.84 16.73 8.35
CA GLU A 227 24.98 18.02 9.05
C GLU A 227 23.79 18.97 8.84
N ASP A 228 23.00 18.79 7.77
CA ASP A 228 21.88 19.69 7.48
C ASP A 228 20.76 19.52 8.51
N ILE A 229 20.54 18.31 9.02
CA ILE A 229 19.58 18.08 10.10
C ILE A 229 19.92 18.85 11.39
N LYS A 230 21.22 19.10 11.64
CA LYS A 230 21.66 19.89 12.79
C LYS A 230 21.27 21.36 12.67
N LYS A 231 21.14 21.87 11.44
CA LYS A 231 20.70 23.25 11.16
C LYS A 231 19.19 23.39 11.08
N TRP A 232 18.48 22.27 10.85
CA TRP A 232 17.02 22.26 10.74
C TRP A 232 16.35 22.63 12.07
N THR A 233 15.24 23.36 12.01
CA THR A 233 14.47 23.81 13.18
C THR A 233 13.17 23.01 13.27
N PRO A 234 12.85 22.43 14.44
CA PRO A 234 11.59 21.73 14.64
C PRO A 234 10.40 22.69 14.54
N THR A 235 9.26 22.17 14.11
CA THR A 235 8.04 22.95 13.95
C THR A 235 7.27 23.17 15.25
N GLY A 236 7.51 22.28 16.25
CA GLY A 236 6.76 22.24 17.50
C GLY A 236 5.40 21.54 17.39
N GLU A 237 5.14 20.90 16.24
CA GLU A 237 3.94 20.10 15.95
C GLU A 237 4.33 18.66 15.59
N ASN A 238 3.35 17.74 15.55
CA ASN A 238 3.57 16.40 15.02
C ASN A 238 4.06 16.45 13.56
N SER A 239 4.62 15.35 13.08
CA SER A 239 5.16 15.26 11.72
C SER A 239 4.12 15.65 10.67
N LEU A 240 2.92 15.05 10.67
CA LEU A 240 1.90 15.25 9.63
C LEU A 240 1.51 16.72 9.42
N PRO A 241 1.09 17.50 10.43
CA PRO A 241 0.78 18.92 10.24
C PRO A 241 2.00 19.74 9.82
N SER A 242 3.21 19.29 10.15
CA SER A 242 4.45 20.00 9.82
C SER A 242 4.81 19.99 8.33
N TYR A 243 4.33 19.00 7.56
CA TYR A 243 4.73 18.87 6.16
C TYR A 243 3.58 18.90 5.15
N LEU A 244 2.37 18.46 5.53
CA LEU A 244 1.29 18.20 4.58
C LEU A 244 0.95 19.41 3.71
N ALA A 245 1.02 20.61 4.26
CA ALA A 245 0.76 21.87 3.55
C ALA A 245 1.79 22.21 2.44
N ASN A 246 2.86 21.45 2.28
CA ASN A 246 3.77 21.61 1.13
C ASN A 246 3.22 21.01 -0.16
N PHE A 247 2.19 20.17 -0.08
CA PHE A 247 1.52 19.57 -1.24
C PHE A 247 0.18 20.24 -1.46
N THR A 248 -0.30 20.29 -2.70
CA THR A 248 -1.60 20.93 -3.02
C THR A 248 -2.76 19.97 -2.66
N ALA A 249 -3.85 20.55 -2.17
CA ALA A 249 -5.00 19.81 -1.62
C ALA A 249 -5.82 19.04 -2.68
N ASP A 250 -5.63 19.30 -3.96
CA ASP A 250 -6.27 18.63 -5.08
C ASP A 250 -5.64 17.26 -5.42
N LYS A 251 -4.37 17.07 -5.06
CA LYS A 251 -3.67 15.80 -5.29
C LYS A 251 -4.19 14.69 -4.39
N LYS A 252 -4.19 13.46 -4.91
CA LYS A 252 -4.35 12.25 -4.10
C LYS A 252 -3.06 11.97 -3.37
N ILE A 253 -3.10 12.00 -2.04
CA ILE A 253 -1.92 11.78 -1.20
C ILE A 253 -2.12 10.51 -0.39
N LEU A 254 -1.24 9.52 -0.60
CA LEU A 254 -1.20 8.28 0.16
C LEU A 254 -0.23 8.43 1.34
N LEU A 255 -0.75 8.47 2.55
CA LEU A 255 0.00 8.47 3.79
C LEU A 255 0.24 7.04 4.25
N VAL A 256 1.49 6.60 4.34
CA VAL A 256 1.84 5.19 4.57
C VAL A 256 2.26 4.96 6.02
N HIS A 257 1.97 3.78 6.55
CA HIS A 257 2.18 3.26 7.92
C HIS A 257 1.21 3.83 8.95
N ASN A 258 1.26 5.12 9.25
CA ASN A 258 0.35 5.79 10.20
C ASN A 258 0.35 5.19 11.62
N THR A 259 1.45 4.57 12.01
CA THR A 259 1.61 3.80 13.27
C THR A 259 1.39 4.68 14.50
N TYR A 260 1.84 5.93 14.41
CA TYR A 260 1.80 6.91 15.51
C TYR A 260 0.87 8.11 15.22
N THR A 261 0.02 7.99 14.21
CA THR A 261 -0.99 9.01 13.88
C THR A 261 -2.07 9.06 14.97
N CYS A 262 -2.37 10.25 15.45
CA CYS A 262 -3.42 10.48 16.44
C CYS A 262 -4.71 11.05 15.80
N LYS A 263 -5.76 11.23 16.60
CA LYS A 263 -7.03 11.74 16.11
C LYS A 263 -6.90 13.17 15.60
N GLU A 264 -6.09 13.98 16.24
CA GLU A 264 -5.84 15.39 15.89
C GLU A 264 -5.16 15.48 14.52
N ASP A 265 -4.21 14.58 14.21
CA ASP A 265 -3.55 14.48 12.92
C ASP A 265 -4.55 14.11 11.80
N ILE A 266 -5.46 13.16 12.07
CA ILE A 266 -6.52 12.76 11.14
C ILE A 266 -7.46 13.95 10.86
N ASP A 267 -7.90 14.64 11.90
CA ASP A 267 -8.78 15.80 11.77
C ASP A 267 -8.10 16.94 10.99
N PHE A 268 -6.82 17.17 11.24
CA PHE A 268 -6.03 18.12 10.46
C PHE A 268 -6.00 17.73 8.97
N ALA A 269 -5.68 16.49 8.65
CA ALA A 269 -5.61 16.01 7.27
C ALA A 269 -6.96 16.11 6.54
N LYS A 270 -8.08 15.78 7.21
CA LYS A 270 -9.45 15.92 6.68
C LYS A 270 -9.83 17.37 6.39
N ASN A 271 -9.45 18.28 7.26
CA ASN A 271 -9.70 19.70 7.06
C ASN A 271 -8.84 20.27 5.92
N TYR A 272 -7.67 19.67 5.68
CA TYR A 272 -6.77 20.07 4.62
C TYR A 272 -7.25 19.60 3.25
N SER A 273 -7.63 18.34 3.09
CA SER A 273 -8.03 17.76 1.79
C SER A 273 -8.94 16.55 1.93
N ASN A 274 -9.91 16.43 1.03
CA ASN A 274 -10.74 15.24 0.86
C ASN A 274 -10.03 14.12 0.06
N ASN A 275 -8.81 14.36 -0.44
CA ASN A 275 -8.06 13.44 -1.29
C ASN A 275 -6.92 12.72 -0.53
N ILE A 276 -7.01 12.67 0.79
CA ILE A 276 -6.09 11.89 1.64
C ILE A 276 -6.52 10.44 1.69
N TYR A 277 -5.56 9.55 1.47
CA TYR A 277 -5.67 8.10 1.63
C TYR A 277 -4.68 7.62 2.68
N TRP A 278 -5.08 6.61 3.46
CA TRP A 278 -4.31 6.08 4.58
C TRP A 278 -3.93 4.63 4.28
N CYS A 279 -2.66 4.36 3.99
CA CYS A 279 -2.16 3.01 3.76
C CYS A 279 -1.67 2.39 5.06
N PHE A 280 -2.12 1.20 5.36
CA PHE A 280 -1.59 0.40 6.45
C PHE A 280 -0.74 -0.75 5.91
N CYS A 281 0.41 -0.96 6.55
CA CYS A 281 1.30 -2.10 6.32
C CYS A 281 1.46 -2.87 7.65
N PRO A 282 0.41 -3.59 8.10
CA PRO A 282 0.34 -4.17 9.43
C PRO A 282 1.53 -5.03 9.81
N ASN A 283 1.94 -5.92 8.89
CA ASN A 283 3.05 -6.83 9.14
C ASN A 283 4.40 -6.09 9.17
N ALA A 284 4.61 -5.11 8.28
CA ALA A 284 5.81 -4.29 8.31
C ALA A 284 5.90 -3.46 9.60
N ASN A 285 4.82 -2.85 10.03
CA ASN A 285 4.76 -2.12 11.30
C ASN A 285 5.09 -3.02 12.50
N LYS A 286 4.62 -4.28 12.47
CA LYS A 286 4.96 -5.28 13.48
C LYS A 286 6.43 -5.72 13.39
N TYR A 287 6.93 -5.91 12.16
CA TYR A 287 8.31 -6.32 11.92
C TYR A 287 9.31 -5.28 12.40
N ILE A 288 9.08 -4.00 12.07
CA ILE A 288 9.99 -2.89 12.35
C ILE A 288 9.82 -2.36 13.78
N GLU A 289 8.60 -1.94 14.14
CA GLU A 289 8.31 -1.20 15.38
C GLU A 289 7.65 -2.06 16.47
N ASN A 290 7.25 -3.30 16.15
CA ASN A 290 6.41 -4.14 17.01
C ASN A 290 5.14 -3.41 17.51
N ARG A 291 4.57 -2.58 16.66
CA ARG A 291 3.41 -1.74 16.99
C ARG A 291 2.43 -1.70 15.84
N GLN A 292 1.16 -1.43 16.15
CA GLN A 292 0.08 -1.30 15.17
C GLN A 292 -0.56 0.09 15.28
N PRO A 293 -1.05 0.66 14.17
CA PRO A 293 -1.93 1.82 14.19
C PRO A 293 -3.18 1.60 15.02
N LYS A 294 -3.80 2.67 15.47
CA LYS A 294 -5.14 2.63 16.09
C LYS A 294 -6.20 2.61 14.99
N TYR A 295 -6.38 1.46 14.33
CA TYR A 295 -7.24 1.30 13.15
C TYR A 295 -8.67 1.82 13.32
N ASN A 296 -9.24 1.72 14.53
CA ASN A 296 -10.58 2.22 14.87
C ASN A 296 -10.76 3.73 14.63
N LEU A 297 -9.69 4.51 14.66
CA LEU A 297 -9.73 5.94 14.34
C LEU A 297 -9.98 6.21 12.86
N PHE A 298 -9.73 5.22 11.99
CA PHE A 298 -9.71 5.37 10.53
C PHE A 298 -10.89 4.71 9.81
N VAL A 299 -11.85 4.08 10.53
CA VAL A 299 -12.95 3.29 9.91
C VAL A 299 -13.78 4.08 8.89
N ASN A 300 -13.89 5.39 9.07
CA ASN A 300 -14.63 6.30 8.18
C ASN A 300 -13.73 7.01 7.16
N GLU A 301 -12.46 6.66 7.10
CA GLU A 301 -11.49 7.29 6.21
C GLU A 301 -11.26 6.44 4.94
N LYS A 302 -10.58 7.01 3.95
CA LYS A 302 -10.17 6.29 2.72
C LYS A 302 -8.92 5.47 3.00
N CYS A 303 -9.10 4.32 3.67
CA CYS A 303 -7.98 3.44 4.00
C CYS A 303 -7.67 2.48 2.85
N THR A 304 -6.41 2.09 2.74
CA THR A 304 -5.89 1.07 1.81
C THR A 304 -4.91 0.16 2.54
N ILE A 305 -4.52 -0.94 1.89
CA ILE A 305 -3.57 -1.90 2.45
C ILE A 305 -2.34 -1.98 1.55
N GLY A 306 -1.17 -1.99 2.17
CA GLY A 306 0.12 -2.25 1.56
C GLY A 306 0.86 -3.37 2.28
N THR A 307 1.83 -3.98 1.64
CA THR A 307 2.69 -4.99 2.25
C THR A 307 4.03 -4.43 2.71
N ASP A 308 4.38 -3.24 2.24
CA ASP A 308 5.75 -2.75 2.27
C ASP A 308 6.71 -3.74 1.55
N SER A 309 7.97 -3.80 1.89
CA SER A 309 8.96 -4.66 1.28
C SER A 309 9.07 -6.04 1.93
N LEU A 310 9.64 -7.02 1.22
CA LEU A 310 10.11 -8.27 1.84
C LEU A 310 11.32 -8.07 2.78
N ALA A 311 11.92 -6.90 2.80
CA ALA A 311 12.93 -6.52 3.80
C ALA A 311 12.32 -6.32 5.19
N SER A 312 11.05 -5.89 5.23
CA SER A 312 10.27 -5.56 6.44
C SER A 312 9.05 -6.46 6.64
N ASN A 313 8.92 -7.56 5.88
CA ASN A 313 7.74 -8.42 5.94
C ASN A 313 8.11 -9.89 5.70
N TRP A 314 7.25 -10.79 6.15
CA TRP A 314 7.40 -12.25 5.96
C TRP A 314 6.82 -12.72 4.62
N SER A 315 5.84 -11.99 4.07
CA SER A 315 5.17 -12.31 2.79
C SER A 315 4.62 -11.07 2.10
N LEU A 316 4.39 -11.16 0.77
CA LEU A 316 3.62 -10.17 0.01
C LEU A 316 2.17 -10.67 -0.15
N SER A 317 1.44 -10.71 0.96
CA SER A 317 0.07 -11.23 1.05
C SER A 317 -0.86 -10.22 1.70
N ILE A 318 -1.75 -9.62 0.93
CA ILE A 318 -2.79 -8.72 1.46
C ILE A 318 -3.70 -9.47 2.46
N LEU A 319 -4.00 -10.74 2.23
CA LEU A 319 -4.79 -11.52 3.19
C LEU A 319 -4.12 -11.62 4.56
N ASP A 320 -2.78 -11.78 4.60
CA ASP A 320 -2.04 -11.86 5.86
C ASP A 320 -1.99 -10.51 6.59
N GLU A 321 -1.95 -9.40 5.83
CA GLU A 321 -2.12 -8.06 6.40
C GLU A 321 -3.50 -7.92 7.08
N LEU A 322 -4.57 -8.35 6.38
CA LEU A 322 -5.93 -8.31 6.93
C LEU A 322 -6.08 -9.19 8.19
N LYS A 323 -5.46 -10.37 8.22
CA LYS A 323 -5.44 -11.24 9.42
C LYS A 323 -4.79 -10.53 10.60
N THR A 324 -3.69 -9.81 10.37
CA THR A 324 -2.98 -9.06 11.40
C THR A 324 -3.86 -7.94 11.98
N ILE A 325 -4.62 -7.23 11.16
CA ILE A 325 -5.60 -6.25 11.63
C ILE A 325 -6.69 -6.93 12.47
N THR A 326 -7.32 -7.99 11.94
CA THR A 326 -8.46 -8.67 12.56
C THR A 326 -8.13 -9.24 13.94
N LYS A 327 -6.90 -9.71 14.14
CA LYS A 327 -6.47 -10.35 15.39
C LYS A 327 -6.71 -9.50 16.64
N ASN A 328 -6.59 -8.18 16.52
CA ASN A 328 -6.70 -7.24 17.65
C ASN A 328 -7.81 -6.20 17.48
N ASN A 329 -8.57 -6.26 16.38
CA ASN A 329 -9.59 -5.27 16.01
C ASN A 329 -10.81 -5.98 15.41
N ALA A 330 -11.40 -6.89 16.18
CA ALA A 330 -12.57 -7.69 15.76
C ALA A 330 -13.81 -6.85 15.45
N GLU A 331 -13.84 -5.59 15.89
CA GLU A 331 -14.90 -4.61 15.62
C GLU A 331 -14.86 -4.09 14.17
N ILE A 332 -13.73 -4.22 13.45
CA ILE A 332 -13.64 -3.82 12.05
C ILE A 332 -14.21 -4.96 11.18
N SER A 333 -15.33 -4.67 10.52
CA SER A 333 -16.01 -5.68 9.72
C SER A 333 -15.17 -6.18 8.54
N LEU A 334 -15.37 -7.44 8.13
CA LEU A 334 -14.71 -7.98 6.93
C LEU A 334 -15.07 -7.19 5.66
N GLU A 335 -16.29 -6.63 5.58
CA GLU A 335 -16.70 -5.73 4.50
C GLU A 335 -15.79 -4.51 4.41
N THR A 336 -15.50 -3.87 5.53
CA THR A 336 -14.58 -2.72 5.62
C THR A 336 -13.17 -3.14 5.18
N LEU A 337 -12.67 -4.26 5.66
CA LEU A 337 -11.34 -4.76 5.32
C LEU A 337 -11.20 -5.09 3.83
N ILE A 338 -12.20 -5.76 3.23
CA ILE A 338 -12.21 -6.03 1.79
C ILE A 338 -12.25 -4.73 0.98
N LYS A 339 -13.05 -3.74 1.40
CA LYS A 339 -13.06 -2.42 0.74
C LYS A 339 -11.69 -1.74 0.78
N TRP A 340 -10.98 -1.81 1.91
CA TRP A 340 -9.62 -1.28 2.05
C TRP A 340 -8.62 -2.00 1.14
N ALA A 341 -8.75 -3.32 1.03
CA ALA A 341 -7.86 -4.18 0.24
C ALA A 341 -8.14 -4.16 -1.27
N THR A 342 -9.26 -3.55 -1.72
CA THR A 342 -9.71 -3.62 -3.12
C THR A 342 -10.14 -2.25 -3.64
N PHE A 343 -11.38 -1.83 -3.36
CA PHE A 343 -12.03 -0.65 -3.94
C PHE A 343 -11.25 0.64 -3.70
N ASN A 344 -10.84 0.90 -2.45
CA ASN A 344 -10.15 2.14 -2.12
C ASN A 344 -8.79 2.24 -2.81
N GLY A 345 -8.06 1.12 -2.93
CA GLY A 345 -6.79 1.06 -3.67
C GLY A 345 -6.98 1.35 -5.16
N ALA A 346 -8.05 0.78 -5.78
CA ALA A 346 -8.40 1.06 -7.17
C ALA A 346 -8.73 2.54 -7.40
N GLN A 347 -9.49 3.16 -6.48
CA GLN A 347 -9.85 4.59 -6.55
C GLN A 347 -8.61 5.50 -6.39
N LEU A 348 -7.69 5.13 -5.48
CA LEU A 348 -6.43 5.85 -5.32
C LEU A 348 -5.60 5.81 -6.60
N LEU A 349 -5.30 4.59 -7.08
CA LEU A 349 -4.40 4.35 -8.21
C LEU A 349 -5.05 4.54 -9.59
N GLU A 350 -6.35 4.91 -9.63
CA GLU A 350 -7.11 5.16 -10.86
C GLU A 350 -7.16 3.95 -11.81
N PHE A 351 -7.34 2.75 -11.24
CA PHE A 351 -7.62 1.52 -11.97
C PHE A 351 -9.13 1.27 -12.00
N ASN A 352 -9.84 1.99 -12.87
CA ASN A 352 -11.30 2.04 -12.91
C ASN A 352 -11.96 0.69 -13.19
N GLU A 353 -11.26 -0.22 -13.87
CA GLU A 353 -11.67 -1.58 -14.19
C GLU A 353 -11.52 -2.56 -13.00
N LEU A 354 -10.80 -2.15 -11.94
CA LEU A 354 -10.49 -2.97 -10.77
C LEU A 354 -11.29 -2.56 -9.53
N GLY A 355 -11.07 -3.28 -8.43
CA GLY A 355 -11.49 -2.93 -7.08
C GLY A 355 -12.94 -3.24 -6.72
N SER A 356 -13.82 -3.51 -7.69
CA SER A 356 -15.20 -3.89 -7.40
C SER A 356 -15.76 -4.88 -8.42
N ILE A 357 -16.63 -5.80 -7.96
CA ILE A 357 -17.36 -6.74 -8.80
C ILE A 357 -18.61 -6.03 -9.30
N GLU A 358 -18.50 -5.41 -10.47
CA GLU A 358 -19.56 -4.66 -11.15
C GLU A 358 -19.58 -5.00 -12.63
N LYS A 359 -20.77 -4.95 -13.23
CA LYS A 359 -20.96 -5.19 -14.67
C LYS A 359 -20.03 -4.31 -15.51
N GLY A 360 -19.32 -4.93 -16.44
CA GLY A 360 -18.38 -4.28 -17.35
C GLY A 360 -16.96 -4.14 -16.83
N LYS A 361 -16.68 -4.45 -15.56
CA LYS A 361 -15.33 -4.46 -14.98
C LYS A 361 -14.66 -5.82 -15.10
N SER A 362 -13.32 -5.83 -14.98
CA SER A 362 -12.47 -7.04 -14.92
C SER A 362 -11.60 -6.99 -13.68
N PRO A 363 -12.20 -7.06 -12.46
CA PRO A 363 -11.46 -6.80 -11.23
C PRO A 363 -10.48 -7.92 -10.83
N GLY A 364 -10.47 -9.06 -11.53
CA GLY A 364 -10.00 -10.31 -10.99
C GLY A 364 -10.92 -10.81 -9.86
N LEU A 365 -10.86 -12.09 -9.54
CA LEU A 365 -11.69 -12.66 -8.49
C LEU A 365 -10.81 -13.48 -7.54
N ASN A 366 -10.97 -13.28 -6.24
CA ASN A 366 -10.33 -14.03 -5.19
C ASN A 366 -11.35 -14.87 -4.42
N LEU A 367 -11.08 -16.15 -4.25
CA LEU A 367 -11.80 -17.02 -3.35
C LEU A 367 -11.05 -17.12 -2.02
N ILE A 368 -11.65 -16.63 -0.93
CA ILE A 368 -11.11 -16.77 0.43
C ILE A 368 -11.85 -17.91 1.13
N LYS A 369 -11.08 -18.93 1.53
CA LYS A 369 -11.56 -20.13 2.24
C LYS A 369 -11.20 -20.08 3.73
N ASN A 370 -11.78 -21.03 4.49
CA ASN A 370 -11.49 -21.23 5.91
C ASN A 370 -11.76 -19.98 6.76
N ILE A 371 -12.83 -19.26 6.43
CA ILE A 371 -13.33 -18.13 7.24
C ILE A 371 -14.42 -18.62 8.21
N ALA A 372 -14.63 -17.88 9.30
CA ALA A 372 -15.76 -18.10 10.20
C ALA A 372 -17.02 -17.47 9.58
N LEU A 373 -17.84 -18.28 8.91
CA LEU A 373 -19.02 -17.81 8.16
C LEU A 373 -20.13 -17.26 9.04
N ASP A 374 -20.24 -17.69 10.30
CA ASP A 374 -21.30 -17.25 11.23
C ASP A 374 -21.18 -15.77 11.61
N ASN A 375 -19.96 -15.26 11.69
CA ASN A 375 -19.66 -13.88 12.04
C ASN A 375 -18.84 -13.13 10.97
N LEU A 376 -18.65 -13.74 9.78
CA LEU A 376 -17.88 -13.20 8.65
C LEU A 376 -16.49 -12.68 9.09
N CYS A 377 -15.71 -13.52 9.76
CA CYS A 377 -14.40 -13.16 10.27
C CYS A 377 -13.29 -14.02 9.66
N LEU A 378 -12.13 -13.40 9.37
CA LEU A 378 -10.92 -14.12 8.97
C LEU A 378 -10.38 -14.93 10.16
N THR A 379 -9.80 -16.07 9.85
CA THR A 379 -9.10 -16.94 10.80
C THR A 379 -7.63 -17.04 10.43
N GLU A 380 -6.81 -17.54 11.32
CA GLU A 380 -5.39 -17.86 11.05
C GLU A 380 -5.24 -18.83 9.85
N LYS A 381 -6.25 -19.70 9.63
CA LYS A 381 -6.28 -20.71 8.56
C LYS A 381 -6.87 -20.19 7.23
N SER A 382 -7.35 -18.96 7.20
CA SER A 382 -7.92 -18.38 5.97
C SER A 382 -6.86 -18.36 4.88
N THR A 383 -7.26 -18.78 3.68
CA THR A 383 -6.40 -18.84 2.49
C THR A 383 -7.10 -18.15 1.32
N VAL A 384 -6.33 -17.61 0.39
CA VAL A 384 -6.81 -17.00 -0.84
C VAL A 384 -6.39 -17.85 -2.04
N THR A 385 -7.25 -17.92 -3.04
CA THR A 385 -6.98 -18.54 -4.35
C THR A 385 -7.58 -17.65 -5.43
N PRO A 386 -6.80 -17.13 -6.39
CA PRO A 386 -7.32 -16.47 -7.59
C PRO A 386 -8.20 -17.43 -8.40
N LEU A 387 -9.32 -16.93 -9.00
CA LEU A 387 -10.30 -17.71 -9.78
C LEU A 387 -10.19 -17.48 -11.27
#